data_1499780d28e6766ae1917e741842fb57
#
_entry.id   1499780d28e6766ae1917e741842fb57
#
_cell.length_a   1.000
_cell.length_b   1.000
_cell.length_c   1.000
_cell.angle_alpha   90.00
_cell.angle_beta   90.00
_cell.angle_gamma   90.00
#
_symmetry.space_group_name_H-M   'P 1'
#
loop_
_entity.id
_entity.type
_entity.pdbx_description
1 polymer ?
#
loop_
_entity_poly.entity_id
_entity_poly.type
_entity_poly.pdbx_seq_one_letter_code
_entity_poly.pdbx_strand_id
1 'polypeptide(L)'
;TFFNLRRMLMNKSFIIKIIVICLVTIKVYAIEKVVLFGDSLMAGYGLSNEHHLSVVLQKSLIDEDFNIKVINGSVSGSTSSGGLNRAEWTLSESDVDLMILGLGANDMLRGINPKETKKNLEQIIKIAQDKSIEVVLAGMIAPSSHGFKYKKNFDKIYPDLSKKYKLTLIPFLLEGVALKPKYNLSDGMHPNEKGTIIISNTLKKAILNKL
;
A
#
# COMPACT_ATOMS: atom_id res chain seq x y z
N THR A 1 -1.41 -66.25 -10.31
CA THR A 1 -0.46 -65.56 -9.43
C THR A 1 0.23 -64.34 -10.14
N PHE A 2 0.44 -64.40 -11.44
CA PHE A 2 1.07 -63.30 -12.22
C PHE A 2 0.14 -62.06 -12.44
N PHE A 3 -1.16 -62.24 -12.43
CA PHE A 3 -2.13 -61.16 -12.66
C PHE A 3 -2.23 -60.19 -11.48
N ASN A 4 -2.03 -60.68 -10.24
CA ASN A 4 -2.11 -59.85 -9.05
C ASN A 4 -0.87 -58.94 -8.86
N LEU A 5 0.30 -59.34 -9.34
CA LEU A 5 1.52 -58.57 -9.21
C LEU A 5 1.52 -57.34 -10.14
N ARG A 6 0.99 -57.49 -11.37
CA ARG A 6 0.87 -56.34 -12.32
C ARG A 6 -0.12 -55.26 -11.83
N ARG A 7 -1.24 -55.68 -11.21
CA ARG A 7 -2.25 -54.78 -10.66
C ARG A 7 -1.71 -54.01 -9.44
N MET A 8 -0.86 -54.62 -8.64
CA MET A 8 -0.22 -54.01 -7.47
C MET A 8 0.87 -53.03 -7.87
N LEU A 9 1.64 -53.32 -8.94
CA LEU A 9 2.68 -52.43 -9.47
C LEU A 9 2.08 -51.20 -10.19
N MET A 10 0.96 -51.35 -10.91
CA MET A 10 0.26 -50.25 -11.53
C MET A 10 -0.32 -49.29 -10.49
N ASN A 11 -0.87 -49.77 -9.37
CA ASN A 11 -1.39 -48.94 -8.30
C ASN A 11 -0.26 -48.12 -7.58
N LYS A 12 0.91 -48.71 -7.37
CA LYS A 12 2.05 -48.03 -6.77
C LYS A 12 2.60 -46.93 -7.68
N SER A 13 2.69 -47.17 -8.99
CA SER A 13 3.11 -46.19 -9.97
C SER A 13 2.12 -45.00 -10.09
N PHE A 14 0.82 -45.28 -9.96
CA PHE A 14 -0.22 -44.26 -10.00
C PHE A 14 -0.22 -43.39 -8.73
N ILE A 15 -0.01 -44.01 -7.55
CA ILE A 15 0.11 -43.30 -6.27
C ILE A 15 1.38 -42.43 -6.25
N ILE A 16 2.50 -42.92 -6.79
CA ILE A 16 3.75 -42.11 -6.88
C ILE A 16 3.57 -40.91 -7.81
N LYS A 17 2.84 -41.04 -8.93
CA LYS A 17 2.53 -39.93 -9.82
C LYS A 17 1.62 -38.88 -9.16
N ILE A 18 0.65 -39.31 -8.34
CA ILE A 18 -0.22 -38.36 -7.60
C ILE A 18 0.58 -37.63 -6.52
N ILE A 19 1.49 -38.27 -5.82
CA ILE A 19 2.35 -37.64 -4.80
C ILE A 19 3.32 -36.66 -5.43
N VAL A 20 3.83 -36.93 -6.64
CA VAL A 20 4.72 -35.97 -7.36
C VAL A 20 3.96 -34.76 -7.89
N ILE A 21 2.67 -34.88 -8.21
CA ILE A 21 1.83 -33.73 -8.67
C ILE A 21 1.41 -32.85 -7.49
N CYS A 22 1.36 -33.35 -6.26
CA CYS A 22 1.02 -32.56 -5.07
C CYS A 22 2.20 -31.75 -4.47
N LEU A 23 3.40 -31.87 -5.01
CA LEU A 23 4.55 -31.03 -4.66
C LEU A 23 4.65 -29.79 -5.57
N VAL A 24 3.53 -29.21 -6.00
CA VAL A 24 3.53 -27.82 -6.42
C VAL A 24 3.77 -26.99 -5.16
N THR A 25 5.02 -26.64 -4.93
CA THR A 25 5.39 -25.65 -3.92
C THR A 25 4.67 -24.36 -4.29
N ILE A 26 3.58 -24.07 -3.61
CA ILE A 26 3.01 -22.71 -3.60
C ILE A 26 4.12 -21.87 -2.99
N LYS A 27 4.85 -21.15 -3.84
CA LYS A 27 5.76 -20.10 -3.38
C LYS A 27 4.87 -19.05 -2.74
N VAL A 28 4.66 -19.12 -1.44
CA VAL A 28 4.14 -18.02 -0.66
C VAL A 28 5.24 -16.97 -0.70
N TYR A 29 5.06 -15.93 -1.49
CA TYR A 29 5.93 -14.77 -1.47
C TYR A 29 5.65 -14.04 -0.16
N ALA A 30 6.53 -14.20 0.82
CA ALA A 30 6.50 -13.39 2.02
C ALA A 30 6.79 -11.94 1.64
N ILE A 31 6.02 -11.00 2.17
CA ILE A 31 6.32 -9.58 2.04
C ILE A 31 7.48 -9.27 2.99
N GLU A 32 8.63 -8.93 2.44
CA GLU A 32 9.83 -8.58 3.22
C GLU A 32 10.13 -7.08 3.17
N LYS A 33 9.71 -6.39 2.09
CA LYS A 33 10.01 -4.98 1.87
C LYS A 33 8.78 -4.18 1.44
N VAL A 34 8.41 -3.20 2.24
CA VAL A 34 7.29 -2.29 2.00
C VAL A 34 7.82 -0.89 1.70
N VAL A 35 7.37 -0.25 0.63
CA VAL A 35 7.65 1.16 0.35
C VAL A 35 6.43 2.04 0.65
N LEU A 36 6.62 3.09 1.42
CA LEU A 36 5.65 4.17 1.57
C LEU A 36 5.85 5.15 0.43
N PHE A 37 4.90 5.21 -0.50
CA PHE A 37 4.96 6.06 -1.69
C PHE A 37 3.88 7.14 -1.61
N GLY A 38 4.24 8.28 -1.04
CA GLY A 38 3.29 9.34 -0.70
C GLY A 38 3.87 10.75 -0.78
N ASP A 39 3.22 11.63 -0.05
CA ASP A 39 3.60 13.03 0.13
C ASP A 39 4.04 13.33 1.57
N SER A 40 3.88 14.58 2.05
CA SER A 40 4.27 15.01 3.40
C SER A 40 3.59 14.22 4.53
N LEU A 41 2.38 13.71 4.29
CA LEU A 41 1.63 12.93 5.28
C LEU A 41 2.30 11.59 5.60
N MET A 42 3.11 11.07 4.68
CA MET A 42 3.83 9.81 4.84
C MET A 42 5.34 10.00 4.98
N ALA A 43 5.87 11.16 4.56
CA ALA A 43 7.30 11.44 4.60
C ALA A 43 7.85 11.74 6.00
N GLY A 44 6.99 12.12 6.97
CA GLY A 44 7.40 12.55 8.30
C GLY A 44 7.67 14.04 8.40
N TYR A 45 6.95 14.87 7.62
CA TYR A 45 7.11 16.33 7.63
C TYR A 45 6.97 16.90 9.05
N GLY A 46 7.96 17.74 9.45
CA GLY A 46 7.96 18.43 10.73
C GLY A 46 8.24 17.54 11.96
N LEU A 47 8.57 16.26 11.75
CA LEU A 47 8.90 15.31 12.81
C LEU A 47 10.39 14.97 12.81
N SER A 48 10.92 14.57 13.97
CA SER A 48 12.22 13.93 14.07
C SER A 48 12.20 12.51 13.46
N ASN A 49 13.35 12.01 13.04
CA ASN A 49 13.48 10.76 12.29
C ASN A 49 12.80 9.57 12.97
N GLU A 50 12.93 9.44 14.30
CA GLU A 50 12.33 8.34 15.08
C GLU A 50 10.78 8.34 15.05
N HIS A 51 10.17 9.47 14.69
CA HIS A 51 8.73 9.64 14.58
C HIS A 51 8.23 9.62 13.13
N HIS A 52 9.13 9.44 12.14
CA HIS A 52 8.71 9.25 10.76
C HIS A 52 7.83 8.00 10.62
N LEU A 53 6.79 8.08 9.80
CA LEU A 53 5.80 7.02 9.64
C LEU A 53 6.44 5.66 9.27
N SER A 54 7.48 5.67 8.43
CA SER A 54 8.21 4.45 8.07
C SER A 54 8.91 3.79 9.28
N VAL A 55 9.50 4.58 10.16
CA VAL A 55 10.19 4.09 11.36
C VAL A 55 9.18 3.55 12.38
N VAL A 56 8.11 4.31 12.63
CA VAL A 56 7.04 3.91 13.57
C VAL A 56 6.34 2.64 13.07
N LEU A 57 6.06 2.54 11.78
CA LEU A 57 5.45 1.36 11.17
C LEU A 57 6.38 0.13 11.25
N GLN A 58 7.65 0.29 10.88
CA GLN A 58 8.62 -0.80 10.95
C GLN A 58 8.76 -1.33 12.37
N LYS A 59 8.92 -0.44 13.36
CA LYS A 59 8.98 -0.83 14.76
C LYS A 59 7.74 -1.62 15.19
N SER A 60 6.56 -1.13 14.84
CA SER A 60 5.29 -1.74 15.19
C SER A 60 5.05 -3.12 14.52
N LEU A 61 5.71 -3.38 13.37
CA LEU A 61 5.72 -4.70 12.73
C LEU A 61 6.70 -5.65 13.42
N ILE A 62 7.89 -5.16 13.77
CA ILE A 62 8.89 -5.94 14.52
C ILE A 62 8.36 -6.36 15.90
N ASP A 63 7.64 -5.48 16.58
CA ASP A 63 7.02 -5.77 17.88
C ASP A 63 5.96 -6.92 17.82
N GLU A 64 5.51 -7.28 16.61
CA GLU A 64 4.61 -8.42 16.31
C GLU A 64 5.33 -9.56 15.56
N ASP A 65 6.66 -9.64 15.66
CA ASP A 65 7.51 -10.67 15.04
C ASP A 65 7.55 -10.67 13.50
N PHE A 66 7.09 -9.60 12.83
CA PHE A 66 7.20 -9.44 11.39
C PHE A 66 8.50 -8.73 11.01
N ASN A 67 9.44 -9.44 10.40
CA ASN A 67 10.70 -8.88 9.94
C ASN A 67 10.56 -8.20 8.57
N ILE A 68 9.75 -7.13 8.51
CA ILE A 68 9.46 -6.39 7.29
C ILE A 68 10.23 -5.07 7.31
N LYS A 69 11.01 -4.81 6.25
CA LYS A 69 11.71 -3.53 6.05
C LYS A 69 10.74 -2.50 5.46
N VAL A 70 10.59 -1.35 6.13
CA VAL A 70 9.76 -0.25 5.65
C VAL A 70 10.63 0.89 5.11
N ILE A 71 10.48 1.21 3.82
CA ILE A 71 11.24 2.24 3.12
C ILE A 71 10.38 3.49 3.00
N ASN A 72 10.95 4.65 3.32
CA ASN A 72 10.33 5.94 3.06
C ASN A 72 10.64 6.39 1.62
N GLY A 73 9.73 6.11 0.69
CA GLY A 73 9.77 6.60 -0.69
C GLY A 73 8.88 7.83 -0.90
N SER A 74 8.45 8.50 0.17
CA SER A 74 7.54 9.65 0.11
C SER A 74 8.31 10.96 -0.03
N VAL A 75 7.70 11.96 -0.71
CA VAL A 75 8.30 13.29 -0.93
C VAL A 75 7.30 14.38 -0.55
N SER A 76 7.64 15.20 0.42
CA SER A 76 6.79 16.32 0.87
C SER A 76 6.41 17.24 -0.28
N GLY A 77 5.12 17.63 -0.34
CA GLY A 77 4.58 18.50 -1.39
C GLY A 77 4.29 17.78 -2.73
N SER A 78 4.56 16.47 -2.82
CA SER A 78 4.34 15.70 -4.06
C SER A 78 2.86 15.64 -4.43
N THR A 79 2.55 15.99 -5.66
CA THR A 79 1.24 15.72 -6.30
C THR A 79 1.23 14.33 -6.91
N SER A 80 0.08 13.88 -7.40
CA SER A 80 -0.01 12.64 -8.18
C SER A 80 0.89 12.64 -9.41
N SER A 81 1.03 13.79 -10.09
CA SER A 81 1.96 13.97 -11.21
C SER A 81 3.41 13.89 -10.77
N GLY A 82 3.78 14.54 -9.66
CA GLY A 82 5.12 14.45 -9.08
C GLY A 82 5.49 13.02 -8.68
N GLY A 83 4.52 12.29 -8.12
CA GLY A 83 4.66 10.87 -7.84
C GLY A 83 4.87 10.03 -9.09
N LEU A 84 4.05 10.26 -10.13
CA LEU A 84 4.19 9.53 -11.40
C LEU A 84 5.57 9.70 -12.02
N ASN A 85 6.11 10.91 -12.04
CA ASN A 85 7.43 11.21 -12.61
C ASN A 85 8.59 10.46 -11.94
N ARG A 86 8.43 10.02 -10.69
CA ARG A 86 9.46 9.29 -9.94
C ARG A 86 9.11 7.81 -9.69
N ALA A 87 7.93 7.35 -10.11
CA ALA A 87 7.45 6.01 -9.81
C ALA A 87 8.39 4.92 -10.33
N GLU A 88 8.78 4.99 -11.60
CA GLU A 88 9.71 4.04 -12.20
C GLU A 88 11.03 3.94 -11.43
N TRP A 89 11.63 5.08 -11.11
CA TRP A 89 12.89 5.11 -10.39
C TRP A 89 12.74 4.59 -8.95
N THR A 90 11.74 5.07 -8.20
CA THR A 90 11.54 4.67 -6.80
C THR A 90 11.22 3.17 -6.67
N LEU A 91 10.49 2.60 -7.64
CA LEU A 91 10.08 1.20 -7.65
C LEU A 91 11.08 0.29 -8.41
N SER A 92 12.21 0.83 -8.90
CA SER A 92 13.27 0.06 -9.56
C SER A 92 14.23 -0.61 -8.59
N GLU A 93 14.17 -0.27 -7.30
CA GLU A 93 14.92 -1.02 -6.31
C GLU A 93 14.45 -2.48 -6.33
N SER A 94 15.42 -3.40 -6.48
CA SER A 94 15.15 -4.82 -6.38
C SER A 94 14.52 -5.14 -5.02
N ASP A 95 13.60 -6.07 -5.00
CA ASP A 95 13.02 -6.65 -3.79
C ASP A 95 11.97 -5.80 -3.06
N VAL A 96 11.32 -4.83 -3.71
CA VAL A 96 10.10 -4.21 -3.17
C VAL A 96 8.91 -5.13 -3.45
N ASP A 97 8.26 -5.63 -2.39
CA ASP A 97 7.14 -6.57 -2.49
C ASP A 97 5.79 -5.85 -2.45
N LEU A 98 5.70 -4.77 -1.67
CA LEU A 98 4.47 -4.02 -1.46
C LEU A 98 4.70 -2.51 -1.45
N MET A 99 3.85 -1.79 -2.17
CA MET A 99 3.77 -0.33 -2.14
C MET A 99 2.50 0.12 -1.41
N ILE A 100 2.63 1.02 -0.44
CA ILE A 100 1.49 1.78 0.09
C ILE A 100 1.47 3.12 -0.63
N LEU A 101 0.49 3.31 -1.53
CA LEU A 101 0.32 4.51 -2.34
C LEU A 101 -0.61 5.50 -1.64
N GLY A 102 -0.06 6.62 -1.17
CA GLY A 102 -0.79 7.69 -0.48
C GLY A 102 -0.50 9.06 -1.09
N LEU A 103 -1.06 9.34 -2.25
CA LEU A 103 -0.95 10.61 -2.97
C LEU A 103 -2.33 11.17 -3.32
N GLY A 104 -2.39 12.47 -3.63
CA GLY A 104 -3.59 13.19 -4.04
C GLY A 104 -4.01 14.29 -3.07
N ALA A 105 -3.49 14.34 -1.85
CA ALA A 105 -3.77 15.43 -0.92
C ALA A 105 -3.32 16.77 -1.49
N ASN A 106 -2.10 16.84 -2.05
CA ASN A 106 -1.60 18.05 -2.70
C ASN A 106 -2.35 18.43 -3.99
N ASP A 107 -2.84 17.43 -4.74
CA ASP A 107 -3.72 17.68 -5.88
C ASP A 107 -5.01 18.38 -5.45
N MET A 108 -5.63 17.85 -4.40
CA MET A 108 -6.83 18.41 -3.80
C MET A 108 -6.60 19.86 -3.31
N LEU A 109 -5.55 20.09 -2.51
CA LEU A 109 -5.23 21.40 -1.98
C LEU A 109 -4.98 22.44 -3.07
N ARG A 110 -4.46 22.02 -4.23
CA ARG A 110 -4.18 22.89 -5.39
C ARG A 110 -5.35 22.96 -6.38
N GLY A 111 -6.47 22.31 -6.11
CA GLY A 111 -7.63 22.28 -6.99
C GLY A 111 -7.39 21.59 -8.34
N ILE A 112 -6.41 20.68 -8.41
CA ILE A 112 -6.14 19.89 -9.63
C ILE A 112 -7.36 19.05 -9.97
N ASN A 113 -7.67 18.95 -11.27
CA ASN A 113 -8.84 18.22 -11.73
C ASN A 113 -8.78 16.74 -11.25
N PRO A 114 -9.82 16.25 -10.56
CA PRO A 114 -9.85 14.87 -10.06
C PRO A 114 -9.63 13.79 -11.13
N LYS A 115 -9.95 14.07 -12.40
CA LYS A 115 -9.67 13.15 -13.51
C LYS A 115 -8.18 12.99 -13.75
N GLU A 116 -7.41 14.07 -13.59
CA GLU A 116 -5.95 14.05 -13.74
C GLU A 116 -5.30 13.29 -12.59
N THR A 117 -5.71 13.59 -11.36
CA THR A 117 -5.28 12.85 -10.18
C THR A 117 -5.53 11.34 -10.35
N LYS A 118 -6.75 10.98 -10.75
CA LYS A 118 -7.11 9.57 -11.01
C LYS A 118 -6.23 8.92 -12.07
N LYS A 119 -5.98 9.61 -13.19
CA LYS A 119 -5.14 9.12 -14.29
C LYS A 119 -3.70 8.87 -13.82
N ASN A 120 -3.13 9.80 -13.07
CA ASN A 120 -1.76 9.67 -12.57
C ASN A 120 -1.62 8.52 -11.56
N LEU A 121 -2.56 8.42 -10.59
CA LEU A 121 -2.58 7.31 -9.64
C LEU A 121 -2.74 5.96 -10.34
N GLU A 122 -3.59 5.90 -11.36
CA GLU A 122 -3.78 4.70 -12.18
C GLU A 122 -2.49 4.25 -12.87
N GLN A 123 -1.70 5.20 -13.41
CA GLN A 123 -0.43 4.88 -14.03
C GLN A 123 0.62 4.39 -13.02
N ILE A 124 0.67 5.00 -11.83
CA ILE A 124 1.55 4.53 -10.73
C ILE A 124 1.19 3.10 -10.32
N ILE A 125 -0.12 2.80 -10.20
CA ILE A 125 -0.59 1.45 -9.88
C ILE A 125 -0.14 0.44 -10.94
N LYS A 126 -0.26 0.79 -12.22
CA LYS A 126 0.18 -0.08 -13.33
C LYS A 126 1.69 -0.33 -13.27
N ILE A 127 2.50 0.72 -13.10
CA ILE A 127 3.95 0.59 -12.95
C ILE A 127 4.31 -0.40 -11.83
N ALA A 128 3.64 -0.31 -10.68
CA ALA A 128 3.86 -1.24 -9.58
C ALA A 128 3.45 -2.68 -9.94
N GLN A 129 2.25 -2.86 -10.53
CA GLN A 129 1.76 -4.19 -10.92
C GLN A 129 2.59 -4.84 -12.02
N ASP A 130 3.08 -4.07 -13.00
CA ASP A 130 3.97 -4.55 -14.05
C ASP A 130 5.32 -5.06 -13.49
N LYS A 131 5.71 -4.57 -12.32
CA LYS A 131 6.87 -5.03 -11.54
C LYS A 131 6.52 -6.13 -10.52
N SER A 132 5.30 -6.65 -10.54
CA SER A 132 4.78 -7.63 -9.57
C SER A 132 4.76 -7.13 -8.11
N ILE A 133 4.72 -5.82 -7.91
CA ILE A 133 4.63 -5.19 -6.59
C ILE A 133 3.15 -5.12 -6.18
N GLU A 134 2.82 -5.66 -5.02
CA GLU A 134 1.50 -5.51 -4.40
C GLU A 134 1.21 -4.04 -4.08
N VAL A 135 -0.05 -3.61 -4.19
CA VAL A 135 -0.44 -2.22 -3.91
C VAL A 135 -1.54 -2.16 -2.85
N VAL A 136 -1.28 -1.40 -1.80
CA VAL A 136 -2.29 -0.90 -0.87
C VAL A 136 -2.54 0.56 -1.20
N LEU A 137 -3.78 0.92 -1.50
CA LEU A 137 -4.16 2.28 -1.86
C LEU A 137 -4.70 3.01 -0.63
N ALA A 138 -4.01 4.09 -0.21
CA ALA A 138 -4.43 4.95 0.89
C ALA A 138 -5.18 6.17 0.34
N GLY A 139 -6.48 6.21 0.63
CA GLY A 139 -7.40 7.23 0.12
C GLY A 139 -7.36 8.54 0.88
N MET A 140 -7.85 9.58 0.20
CA MET A 140 -8.08 10.92 0.73
C MET A 140 -9.53 11.36 0.48
N ILE A 141 -10.03 12.25 1.32
CA ILE A 141 -11.39 12.81 1.24
C ILE A 141 -11.29 14.32 1.08
N ALA A 142 -11.95 14.87 0.07
CA ALA A 142 -11.99 16.31 -0.14
C ALA A 142 -12.94 17.00 0.85
N PRO A 143 -12.58 18.17 1.41
CA PRO A 143 -13.48 18.96 2.22
C PRO A 143 -14.62 19.53 1.38
N SER A 144 -15.76 19.81 2.01
CA SER A 144 -16.94 20.40 1.34
C SER A 144 -16.69 21.79 0.76
N SER A 145 -15.71 22.52 1.29
CA SER A 145 -15.30 23.85 0.81
C SER A 145 -14.83 23.85 -0.66
N HIS A 146 -14.43 22.69 -1.22
CA HIS A 146 -14.08 22.57 -2.64
C HIS A 146 -15.31 22.50 -3.56
N GLY A 147 -16.51 22.56 -3.02
CA GLY A 147 -17.77 22.45 -3.73
C GLY A 147 -18.18 21.02 -4.05
N PHE A 148 -19.49 20.81 -4.14
CA PHE A 148 -20.09 19.48 -4.26
C PHE A 148 -19.55 18.66 -5.46
N LYS A 149 -19.41 19.31 -6.63
CA LYS A 149 -18.95 18.61 -7.86
C LYS A 149 -17.51 18.12 -7.74
N TYR A 150 -16.62 18.95 -7.20
CA TYR A 150 -15.22 18.57 -6.99
C TYR A 150 -15.14 17.42 -5.98
N LYS A 151 -15.72 17.61 -4.80
CA LYS A 151 -15.72 16.60 -3.74
C LYS A 151 -16.25 15.26 -4.24
N LYS A 152 -17.42 15.24 -4.89
CA LYS A 152 -18.02 14.02 -5.44
C LYS A 152 -17.10 13.29 -6.41
N ASN A 153 -16.37 14.01 -7.25
CA ASN A 153 -15.46 13.41 -8.23
C ASN A 153 -14.15 12.95 -7.59
N PHE A 154 -13.64 13.71 -6.62
CA PHE A 154 -12.41 13.38 -5.91
C PHE A 154 -12.59 12.15 -5.01
N ASP A 155 -13.63 12.11 -4.20
CA ASP A 155 -13.88 11.02 -3.25
C ASP A 155 -14.11 9.66 -3.94
N LYS A 156 -14.46 9.66 -5.23
CA LYS A 156 -14.63 8.44 -6.03
C LYS A 156 -13.32 7.86 -6.58
N ILE A 157 -12.22 8.62 -6.58
CA ILE A 157 -10.96 8.20 -7.19
C ILE A 157 -10.49 6.87 -6.60
N TYR A 158 -10.37 6.81 -5.30
CA TYR A 158 -9.77 5.68 -4.60
C TYR A 158 -10.65 4.42 -4.62
N PRO A 159 -11.95 4.49 -4.32
CA PRO A 159 -12.84 3.33 -4.46
C PRO A 159 -12.90 2.78 -5.90
N ASP A 160 -12.93 3.66 -6.90
CA ASP A 160 -12.96 3.25 -8.30
C ASP A 160 -11.67 2.50 -8.70
N LEU A 161 -10.50 3.05 -8.32
CA LEU A 161 -9.20 2.44 -8.60
C LEU A 161 -9.03 1.12 -7.84
N SER A 162 -9.39 1.10 -6.56
CA SER A 162 -9.36 -0.12 -5.75
C SER A 162 -10.20 -1.23 -6.37
N LYS A 163 -11.43 -0.92 -6.78
CA LYS A 163 -12.31 -1.89 -7.45
C LYS A 163 -11.74 -2.36 -8.79
N LYS A 164 -11.25 -1.43 -9.61
CA LYS A 164 -10.72 -1.72 -10.96
C LYS A 164 -9.49 -2.62 -10.92
N TYR A 165 -8.59 -2.38 -9.99
CA TYR A 165 -7.31 -3.07 -9.88
C TYR A 165 -7.27 -4.12 -8.75
N LYS A 166 -8.41 -4.37 -8.08
CA LYS A 166 -8.56 -5.34 -6.97
C LYS A 166 -7.58 -5.07 -5.82
N LEU A 167 -7.41 -3.79 -5.46
CA LEU A 167 -6.47 -3.36 -4.43
C LEU A 167 -7.10 -3.37 -3.05
N THR A 168 -6.29 -3.61 -2.03
CA THR A 168 -6.65 -3.26 -0.64
C THR A 168 -6.76 -1.75 -0.54
N LEU A 169 -7.90 -1.26 -0.04
CA LEU A 169 -8.19 0.17 0.14
C LEU A 169 -8.19 0.53 1.63
N ILE A 170 -7.41 1.53 1.97
CA ILE A 170 -7.60 2.33 3.18
C ILE A 170 -8.47 3.51 2.78
N PRO A 171 -9.75 3.57 3.18
CA PRO A 171 -10.69 4.58 2.65
C PRO A 171 -10.25 6.01 2.90
N PHE A 172 -9.63 6.26 4.07
CA PHE A 172 -9.11 7.56 4.45
C PHE A 172 -7.85 7.41 5.30
N LEU A 173 -6.70 7.84 4.77
CA LEU A 173 -5.40 7.73 5.45
C LEU A 173 -5.40 8.41 6.82
N LEU A 174 -6.06 9.57 6.94
CA LEU A 174 -6.09 10.39 8.14
C LEU A 174 -7.29 10.08 9.06
N GLU A 175 -7.90 8.90 8.93
CA GLU A 175 -9.01 8.50 9.81
C GLU A 175 -8.55 8.51 11.27
N GLY A 176 -9.35 9.16 12.12
CA GLY A 176 -9.02 9.34 13.53
C GLY A 176 -8.01 10.46 13.85
N VAL A 177 -7.36 11.06 12.84
CA VAL A 177 -6.33 12.11 12.97
C VAL A 177 -6.81 13.46 12.45
N ALA A 178 -7.41 13.49 11.26
CA ALA A 178 -7.83 14.73 10.60
C ALA A 178 -8.71 15.60 11.50
N LEU A 179 -8.46 16.93 11.47
CA LEU A 179 -9.21 17.94 12.22
C LEU A 179 -9.15 17.81 13.75
N LYS A 180 -8.23 17.01 14.30
CA LYS A 180 -8.04 16.85 15.74
C LYS A 180 -6.71 17.50 16.17
N PRO A 181 -6.71 18.69 16.78
CA PRO A 181 -5.48 19.42 17.14
C PRO A 181 -4.49 18.58 17.95
N LYS A 182 -4.98 17.69 18.84
CA LYS A 182 -4.11 16.81 19.65
C LYS A 182 -3.28 15.80 18.83
N TYR A 183 -3.63 15.58 17.56
CA TYR A 183 -2.98 14.61 16.66
C TYR A 183 -2.30 15.26 15.46
N ASN A 184 -2.36 16.59 15.36
CA ASN A 184 -1.75 17.33 14.27
C ASN A 184 -0.70 18.33 14.81
N LEU A 185 0.23 18.72 13.97
CA LEU A 185 1.14 19.83 14.19
C LEU A 185 0.33 21.15 14.28
N SER A 186 1.01 22.22 14.62
CA SER A 186 0.40 23.57 14.76
C SER A 186 -0.26 24.08 13.48
N ASP A 187 0.13 23.54 12.31
CA ASP A 187 -0.49 23.86 11.01
C ASP A 187 -1.90 23.24 10.82
N GLY A 188 -2.30 22.33 11.69
CA GLY A 188 -3.60 21.66 11.66
C GLY A 188 -3.79 20.64 10.54
N MET A 189 -2.76 20.38 9.73
CA MET A 189 -2.82 19.49 8.57
C MET A 189 -1.94 18.25 8.70
N HIS A 190 -0.71 18.43 9.17
CA HIS A 190 0.26 17.35 9.25
C HIS A 190 0.14 16.62 10.59
N PRO A 191 0.19 15.28 10.59
CA PRO A 191 0.18 14.50 11.82
C PRO A 191 1.38 14.84 12.71
N ASN A 192 1.15 14.98 14.02
CA ASN A 192 2.22 14.97 15.02
C ASN A 192 2.58 13.51 15.38
N GLU A 193 3.50 13.32 16.32
CA GLU A 193 3.95 12.00 16.78
C GLU A 193 2.77 11.05 17.14
N LYS A 194 1.76 11.56 17.86
CA LYS A 194 0.57 10.78 18.25
C LYS A 194 -0.31 10.45 17.05
N GLY A 195 -0.44 11.37 16.10
CA GLY A 195 -1.15 11.15 14.85
C GLY A 195 -0.46 10.10 13.98
N THR A 196 0.87 10.14 13.91
CA THR A 196 1.67 9.15 13.18
C THR A 196 1.46 7.73 13.70
N ILE A 197 1.36 7.55 15.03
CA ILE A 197 1.07 6.23 15.62
C ILE A 197 -0.30 5.70 15.15
N ILE A 198 -1.33 6.57 15.09
CA ILE A 198 -2.68 6.17 14.64
C ILE A 198 -2.62 5.75 13.17
N ILE A 199 -1.95 6.53 12.31
CA ILE A 199 -1.79 6.21 10.89
C ILE A 199 -1.00 4.90 10.74
N SER A 200 0.10 4.73 11.47
CA SER A 200 0.90 3.51 11.48
C SER A 200 0.05 2.26 11.77
N ASN A 201 -0.83 2.31 12.78
CA ASN A 201 -1.72 1.21 13.10
C ASN A 201 -2.72 0.91 11.97
N THR A 202 -3.20 1.93 11.26
CA THR A 202 -4.07 1.77 10.08
C THR A 202 -3.32 1.08 8.94
N LEU A 203 -2.08 1.51 8.65
CA LEU A 203 -1.24 0.89 7.63
C LEU A 203 -0.86 -0.54 7.99
N LYS A 204 -0.45 -0.77 9.25
CA LYS A 204 -0.11 -2.11 9.76
C LYS A 204 -1.27 -3.08 9.54
N LYS A 205 -2.49 -2.72 9.94
CA LYS A 205 -3.67 -3.56 9.73
C LYS A 205 -3.90 -3.91 8.25
N ALA A 206 -3.67 -2.96 7.33
CA ALA A 206 -3.81 -3.20 5.90
C ALA A 206 -2.72 -4.13 5.35
N ILE A 207 -1.50 -4.07 5.87
CA ILE A 207 -0.39 -4.97 5.51
C ILE A 207 -0.66 -6.38 6.04
N LEU A 208 -1.02 -6.54 7.32
CA LEU A 208 -1.26 -7.84 7.94
C LEU A 208 -2.37 -8.63 7.23
N ASN A 209 -3.34 -7.97 6.62
CA ASN A 209 -4.35 -8.62 5.79
C ASN A 209 -3.80 -9.16 4.45
N LYS A 210 -2.51 -8.94 4.15
CA LYS A 210 -1.81 -9.38 2.94
C LYS A 210 -0.77 -10.48 3.20
N LEU A 211 -0.42 -10.68 4.46
CA LEU A 211 0.48 -11.74 4.93
C LEU A 211 -0.30 -13.04 5.15
#